data_97a10f423d2a3864bfdb5790d0f2333a
#
_entry.id   97a10f423d2a3864bfdb5790d0f2333a
#
_cell.length_a   1.000
_cell.length_b   1.000
_cell.length_c   1.000
_cell.angle_alpha   90.00
_cell.angle_beta   90.00
_cell.angle_gamma   90.00
#
_symmetry.space_group_name_H-M   'P 1'
#
loop_
_entity.id
_entity.type
_entity.pdbx_description
1 polymer ?
#
loop_
_entity_poly.entity_id
_entity_poly.type
_entity_poly.pdbx_seq_one_letter_code
_entity_poly.pdbx_strand_id
1 'polypeptide(L)'
;MQITASAISLNVDDVAASAAFVQRHFGFRQEMAADGFVSLAREGVGFNLIFLRAGLASIQPESLKQQRAQGLIVAFVVDDIDAEHARIQAAGVPVTTPIQTEPWGERFFQVTDPNGVIIQLVEWVHAPGEAG
;
A
#
# COMPACT_ATOMS: atom_id res chain seq x y z
N MET A 1 -15.67 -13.54 18.93
CA MET A 1 -14.77 -14.14 17.92
C MET A 1 -13.34 -13.73 18.21
N GLN A 2 -12.39 -14.54 17.79
CA GLN A 2 -10.99 -14.17 17.83
C GLN A 2 -10.46 -13.96 16.43
N ILE A 3 -9.89 -12.78 16.17
CA ILE A 3 -9.23 -12.49 14.90
C ILE A 3 -7.75 -12.84 15.09
N THR A 4 -7.26 -13.82 14.33
CA THR A 4 -5.89 -14.30 14.44
C THR A 4 -4.97 -13.76 13.35
N ALA A 5 -5.54 -13.23 12.27
CA ALA A 5 -4.80 -12.60 11.18
C ALA A 5 -5.75 -11.73 10.37
N SER A 6 -5.18 -10.82 9.60
CA SER A 6 -5.95 -9.91 8.74
C SER A 6 -5.27 -9.79 7.39
N ALA A 7 -6.06 -9.60 6.34
CA ALA A 7 -5.53 -9.41 5.00
C ALA A 7 -6.42 -8.46 4.21
N ILE A 8 -5.81 -7.77 3.25
CA ILE A 8 -6.49 -6.94 2.28
C ILE A 8 -6.13 -7.47 0.90
N SER A 9 -7.13 -7.81 0.10
CA SER A 9 -6.93 -8.30 -1.27
C SER A 9 -7.19 -7.20 -2.28
N LEU A 10 -6.26 -7.06 -3.22
CA LEU A 10 -6.30 -6.06 -4.26
C LEU A 10 -6.23 -6.74 -5.62
N ASN A 11 -7.24 -6.49 -6.46
CA ASN A 11 -7.23 -7.00 -7.83
C ASN A 11 -6.40 -6.10 -8.71
N VAL A 12 -5.43 -6.66 -9.40
CA VAL A 12 -4.53 -5.93 -10.29
C VAL A 12 -4.33 -6.72 -11.58
N ASP A 13 -3.82 -6.06 -12.62
CA ASP A 13 -3.55 -6.75 -13.88
C ASP A 13 -2.27 -7.59 -13.82
N ASP A 14 -1.21 -7.04 -13.22
CA ASP A 14 0.10 -7.69 -13.13
C ASP A 14 0.49 -7.90 -11.67
N VAL A 15 0.16 -9.07 -11.16
CA VAL A 15 0.41 -9.42 -9.75
C VAL A 15 1.90 -9.35 -9.42
N ALA A 16 2.76 -9.85 -10.30
CA ALA A 16 4.20 -9.85 -10.05
C ALA A 16 4.77 -8.45 -9.94
N ALA A 17 4.27 -7.50 -10.73
CA ALA A 17 4.74 -6.11 -10.69
C ALA A 17 4.40 -5.44 -9.36
N SER A 18 3.18 -5.59 -8.85
CA SER A 18 2.79 -5.05 -7.55
C SER A 18 3.56 -5.70 -6.41
N ALA A 19 3.72 -7.03 -6.45
CA ALA A 19 4.48 -7.75 -5.44
C ALA A 19 5.93 -7.26 -5.38
N ALA A 20 6.58 -7.14 -6.54
CA ALA A 20 7.97 -6.66 -6.62
C ALA A 20 8.11 -5.23 -6.08
N PHE A 21 7.12 -4.38 -6.36
CA PHE A 21 7.13 -2.98 -5.92
C PHE A 21 7.10 -2.88 -4.40
N VAL A 22 6.18 -3.58 -3.73
CA VAL A 22 6.09 -3.50 -2.27
C VAL A 22 7.23 -4.25 -1.58
N GLN A 23 7.79 -5.28 -2.20
CA GLN A 23 8.99 -5.95 -1.68
C GLN A 23 10.19 -5.01 -1.73
N ARG A 24 10.43 -4.38 -2.87
CA ARG A 24 11.61 -3.55 -3.10
C ARG A 24 11.56 -2.24 -2.30
N HIS A 25 10.41 -1.59 -2.27
CA HIS A 25 10.32 -0.22 -1.74
C HIS A 25 9.73 -0.13 -0.34
N PHE A 26 9.02 -1.17 0.12
CA PHE A 26 8.35 -1.14 1.42
C PHE A 26 8.69 -2.32 2.31
N GLY A 27 9.64 -3.16 1.91
CA GLY A 27 10.16 -4.21 2.77
C GLY A 27 9.23 -5.38 3.03
N PHE A 28 8.21 -5.58 2.21
CA PHE A 28 7.35 -6.75 2.30
C PHE A 28 8.09 -7.99 1.84
N ARG A 29 7.71 -9.14 2.38
CA ARG A 29 8.21 -10.44 1.95
C ARG A 29 7.05 -11.32 1.49
N GLN A 30 7.30 -12.12 0.49
CA GLN A 30 6.32 -13.09 0.00
C GLN A 30 6.17 -14.22 1.01
N GLU A 31 4.94 -14.51 1.40
CA GLU A 31 4.63 -15.65 2.25
C GLU A 31 4.07 -16.82 1.45
N MET A 32 3.29 -16.54 0.41
CA MET A 32 2.62 -17.57 -0.38
C MET A 32 2.37 -17.03 -1.78
N ALA A 33 2.44 -17.91 -2.76
CA ALA A 33 2.12 -17.56 -4.15
C ALA A 33 1.53 -18.77 -4.88
N ALA A 34 0.64 -18.45 -5.81
CA ALA A 34 0.07 -19.41 -6.76
C ALA A 34 -0.21 -18.65 -8.06
N ASP A 35 -0.76 -19.31 -9.06
CA ASP A 35 -1.10 -18.62 -10.30
C ASP A 35 -2.15 -17.54 -10.03
N GLY A 36 -1.79 -16.29 -10.37
CA GLY A 36 -2.66 -15.12 -10.17
C GLY A 36 -2.85 -14.70 -8.72
N PHE A 37 -1.98 -15.12 -7.81
CA PHE A 37 -2.13 -14.86 -6.38
C PHE A 37 -0.76 -14.71 -5.73
N VAL A 38 -0.61 -13.69 -4.90
CA VAL A 38 0.54 -13.57 -3.99
C VAL A 38 0.09 -12.93 -2.69
N SER A 39 0.57 -13.48 -1.58
CA SER A 39 0.35 -12.91 -0.25
C SER A 39 1.69 -12.44 0.32
N LEU A 40 1.72 -11.20 0.79
CA LEU A 40 2.93 -10.58 1.30
C LEU A 40 2.68 -10.05 2.71
N ALA A 41 3.70 -10.11 3.54
CA ALA A 41 3.66 -9.63 4.90
C ALA A 41 4.88 -8.76 5.18
N ARG A 42 4.73 -7.89 6.17
CA ARG A 42 5.82 -7.09 6.69
C ARG A 42 5.66 -6.92 8.18
N GLU A 43 6.76 -7.05 8.91
CA GLU A 43 6.77 -6.76 10.32
C GLU A 43 6.36 -5.30 10.56
N GLY A 44 5.51 -5.07 11.55
CA GLY A 44 4.98 -3.74 11.85
C GLY A 44 3.73 -3.37 11.08
N VAL A 45 3.29 -4.21 10.13
CA VAL A 45 2.05 -4.02 9.39
C VAL A 45 1.03 -5.06 9.85
N GLY A 46 -0.13 -4.60 10.32
CA GLY A 46 -1.14 -5.44 10.93
C GLY A 46 -2.02 -6.23 9.96
N PHE A 47 -1.67 -6.26 8.67
CA PHE A 47 -2.41 -7.03 7.68
C PHE A 47 -1.46 -7.51 6.59
N ASN A 48 -1.81 -8.63 5.96
CA ASN A 48 -1.12 -9.06 4.75
C ASN A 48 -1.70 -8.33 3.53
N LEU A 49 -0.84 -8.01 2.57
CA LEU A 49 -1.28 -7.57 1.26
C LEU A 49 -1.38 -8.78 0.35
N ILE A 50 -2.54 -8.96 -0.25
CA ILE A 50 -2.77 -10.02 -1.23
C ILE A 50 -3.06 -9.35 -2.57
N PHE A 51 -2.29 -9.72 -3.60
CA PHE A 51 -2.58 -9.30 -4.96
C PHE A 51 -3.18 -10.47 -5.72
N LEU A 52 -4.30 -10.20 -6.37
CA LEU A 52 -5.03 -11.17 -7.20
C LEU A 52 -5.09 -10.64 -8.63
N ARG A 53 -4.88 -11.52 -9.60
CA ARG A 53 -5.06 -11.15 -11.00
C ARG A 53 -6.54 -10.93 -11.28
N ALA A 54 -6.91 -9.74 -11.77
CA ALA A 54 -8.28 -9.45 -12.15
C ALA A 54 -8.75 -10.50 -13.19
N GLY A 55 -9.99 -10.95 -13.04
CA GLY A 55 -10.55 -12.01 -13.86
C GLY A 55 -10.25 -13.42 -13.38
N LEU A 56 -9.46 -13.59 -12.33
CA LEU A 56 -9.16 -14.92 -11.78
C LEU A 56 -10.46 -15.63 -11.38
N ALA A 57 -10.61 -16.90 -11.79
CA ALA A 57 -11.88 -17.62 -11.65
C ALA A 57 -12.34 -17.76 -10.20
N SER A 58 -11.41 -17.81 -9.24
CA SER A 58 -11.71 -17.99 -7.83
C SER A 58 -12.15 -16.72 -7.12
N ILE A 59 -12.11 -15.55 -7.77
CA ILE A 59 -12.52 -14.30 -7.11
C ILE A 59 -14.03 -14.33 -6.86
N GLN A 60 -14.41 -14.05 -5.61
CA GLN A 60 -15.78 -13.95 -5.15
C GLN A 60 -15.98 -12.65 -4.37
N PRO A 61 -17.14 -12.03 -4.43
CA PRO A 61 -18.29 -12.36 -5.27
C PRO A 61 -18.01 -12.07 -6.75
N GLU A 62 -18.82 -12.62 -7.62
CA GLU A 62 -18.68 -12.49 -9.07
C GLU A 62 -18.54 -11.03 -9.52
N SER A 63 -19.25 -10.13 -8.84
CA SER A 63 -19.21 -8.69 -9.15
C SER A 63 -17.83 -8.06 -9.00
N LEU A 64 -16.91 -8.66 -8.23
CA LEU A 64 -15.56 -8.15 -8.05
C LEU A 64 -14.58 -8.69 -9.09
N LYS A 65 -14.93 -9.75 -9.80
CA LYS A 65 -13.96 -10.50 -10.61
C LYS A 65 -13.22 -9.64 -11.61
N GLN A 66 -13.91 -8.71 -12.28
CA GLN A 66 -13.32 -7.86 -13.29
C GLN A 66 -12.98 -6.45 -12.77
N GLN A 67 -13.14 -6.20 -11.49
CA GLN A 67 -12.80 -4.90 -10.90
C GLN A 67 -11.30 -4.85 -10.62
N ARG A 68 -10.75 -3.63 -10.69
CA ARG A 68 -9.36 -3.36 -10.26
C ARG A 68 -9.40 -2.58 -8.97
N ALA A 69 -8.29 -2.65 -8.22
CA ALA A 69 -8.14 -1.91 -6.98
C ALA A 69 -8.15 -0.40 -7.27
N GLN A 70 -9.29 0.22 -7.04
CA GLN A 70 -9.51 1.66 -7.22
C GLN A 70 -10.31 2.20 -6.04
N GLY A 71 -10.19 3.50 -5.81
CA GLY A 71 -10.94 4.14 -4.74
C GLY A 71 -10.44 3.79 -3.34
N LEU A 72 -9.20 3.29 -3.23
CA LEU A 72 -8.58 2.97 -1.97
C LEU A 72 -7.16 3.53 -1.93
N ILE A 73 -6.67 3.75 -0.72
CA ILE A 73 -5.31 4.19 -0.45
C ILE A 73 -4.74 3.23 0.58
N VAL A 74 -3.57 2.66 0.29
CA VAL A 74 -2.82 1.88 1.27
C VAL A 74 -1.90 2.85 1.99
N ALA A 75 -2.14 3.10 3.28
CA ALA A 75 -1.39 4.10 4.03
C ALA A 75 -0.53 3.45 5.11
N PHE A 76 0.71 3.90 5.20
CA PHE A 76 1.64 3.51 6.25
C PHE A 76 2.06 4.75 7.03
N VAL A 77 1.91 4.70 8.35
CA VAL A 77 2.38 5.76 9.24
C VAL A 77 3.85 5.50 9.55
N VAL A 78 4.67 6.51 9.37
CA VAL A 78 6.12 6.43 9.55
C VAL A 78 6.60 7.49 10.54
N ASP A 79 7.81 7.30 11.08
CA ASP A 79 8.37 8.23 12.05
C ASP A 79 8.96 9.49 11.40
N ASP A 80 9.53 9.36 10.19
CA ASP A 80 10.24 10.44 9.53
C ASP A 80 9.89 10.43 8.04
N ILE A 81 8.90 11.23 7.69
CA ILE A 81 8.41 11.27 6.31
C ILE A 81 9.44 11.89 5.36
N ASP A 82 10.24 12.85 5.83
CA ASP A 82 11.24 13.47 4.97
C ASP A 82 12.33 12.48 4.58
N ALA A 83 12.76 11.62 5.51
CA ALA A 83 13.71 10.55 5.22
C ALA A 83 13.13 9.55 4.24
N GLU A 84 11.85 9.19 4.41
CA GLU A 84 11.19 8.25 3.49
C GLU A 84 11.01 8.85 2.11
N HIS A 85 10.67 10.13 2.03
CA HIS A 85 10.56 10.83 0.75
C HIS A 85 11.90 10.85 0.00
N ALA A 86 12.98 11.16 0.71
CA ALA A 86 14.33 11.14 0.12
C ALA A 86 14.71 9.74 -0.36
N ARG A 87 14.40 8.72 0.43
CA ARG A 87 14.68 7.31 0.07
C ARG A 87 13.95 6.90 -1.21
N ILE A 88 12.67 7.24 -1.30
CA ILE A 88 11.83 6.91 -2.45
C ILE A 88 12.33 7.63 -3.70
N GLN A 89 12.67 8.90 -3.59
CA GLN A 89 13.23 9.65 -4.73
C GLN A 89 14.57 9.08 -5.18
N ALA A 90 15.44 8.74 -4.23
CA ALA A 90 16.75 8.15 -4.55
C ALA A 90 16.62 6.80 -5.24
N ALA A 91 15.56 6.06 -4.97
CA ALA A 91 15.27 4.78 -5.63
C ALA A 91 14.65 4.96 -7.03
N GLY A 92 14.41 6.20 -7.46
CA GLY A 92 13.85 6.48 -8.77
C GLY A 92 12.34 6.27 -8.87
N VAL A 93 11.65 6.16 -7.73
CA VAL A 93 10.19 5.99 -7.71
C VAL A 93 9.54 7.38 -7.83
N PRO A 94 8.69 7.60 -8.83
CA PRO A 94 8.00 8.89 -8.96
C PRO A 94 7.05 9.14 -7.78
N VAL A 95 7.15 10.34 -7.21
CA VAL A 95 6.18 10.82 -6.21
C VAL A 95 4.99 11.37 -6.99
N THR A 96 3.83 10.73 -6.83
CA THR A 96 2.63 11.10 -7.60
C THR A 96 1.75 12.13 -6.88
N THR A 97 1.90 12.25 -5.57
CA THR A 97 1.36 13.37 -4.80
C THR A 97 2.48 13.90 -3.91
N PRO A 98 2.89 15.16 -4.07
CA PRO A 98 4.00 15.73 -3.29
C PRO A 98 3.66 15.86 -1.81
N ILE A 99 4.66 16.08 -0.97
CA ILE A 99 4.43 16.27 0.46
C ILE A 99 3.46 17.42 0.68
N GLN A 100 2.41 17.13 1.45
CA GLN A 100 1.39 18.09 1.88
C GLN A 100 1.16 17.92 3.37
N THR A 101 0.70 19.00 4.00
CA THR A 101 0.30 18.96 5.41
C THR A 101 -1.15 19.44 5.49
N GLU A 102 -2.00 18.57 6.02
CA GLU A 102 -3.41 18.89 6.19
C GLU A 102 -3.65 19.60 7.52
N PRO A 103 -4.74 20.38 7.63
CA PRO A 103 -5.01 21.14 8.86
C PRO A 103 -5.14 20.27 10.11
N TRP A 104 -5.49 19.00 9.97
CA TRP A 104 -5.63 18.06 11.09
C TRP A 104 -4.31 17.42 11.51
N GLY A 105 -3.17 17.84 10.91
CA GLY A 105 -1.86 17.36 11.32
C GLY A 105 -1.34 16.15 10.57
N GLU A 106 -1.98 15.77 9.48
CA GLU A 106 -1.51 14.70 8.61
C GLU A 106 -0.52 15.28 7.58
N ARG A 107 0.73 14.86 7.66
CA ARG A 107 1.75 15.21 6.68
C ARG A 107 2.06 13.97 5.88
N PHE A 108 1.87 14.02 4.55
CA PHE A 108 1.91 12.82 3.73
C PHE A 108 2.41 13.10 2.32
N PHE A 109 2.81 12.04 1.64
CA PHE A 109 2.99 12.02 0.19
C PHE A 109 2.52 10.66 -0.35
N GLN A 110 2.36 10.57 -1.66
CA GLN A 110 1.87 9.35 -2.30
C GLN A 110 2.78 8.94 -3.45
N VAL A 111 2.90 7.64 -3.62
CA VAL A 111 3.45 7.00 -4.81
C VAL A 111 2.37 6.10 -5.39
N THR A 112 2.53 5.75 -6.65
CA THR A 112 1.61 4.85 -7.35
C THR A 112 2.41 3.66 -7.85
N ASP A 113 1.92 2.45 -7.55
CA ASP A 113 2.59 1.25 -8.00
C ASP A 113 2.37 1.01 -9.51
N PRO A 114 3.02 0.01 -10.12
CA PRO A 114 2.88 -0.25 -11.55
C PRO A 114 1.46 -0.56 -12.02
N ASN A 115 0.57 -0.96 -11.13
CA ASN A 115 -0.83 -1.27 -11.45
C ASN A 115 -1.80 -0.14 -11.07
N GLY A 116 -1.29 1.01 -10.64
CA GLY A 116 -2.13 2.14 -10.26
C GLY A 116 -2.59 2.14 -8.80
N VAL A 117 -2.07 1.26 -7.96
CA VAL A 117 -2.39 1.24 -6.53
C VAL A 117 -1.67 2.39 -5.85
N ILE A 118 -2.43 3.21 -5.13
CA ILE A 118 -1.89 4.37 -4.42
C ILE A 118 -1.41 3.94 -3.04
N ILE A 119 -0.14 4.26 -2.75
CA ILE A 119 0.46 4.02 -1.45
C ILE A 119 0.85 5.36 -0.85
N GLN A 120 0.37 5.62 0.37
CA GLN A 120 0.57 6.87 1.08
C GLN A 120 1.45 6.65 2.29
N LEU A 121 2.46 7.50 2.45
CA LEU A 121 3.26 7.53 3.66
C LEU A 121 2.85 8.75 4.48
N VAL A 122 2.66 8.57 5.77
CA VAL A 122 2.08 9.58 6.67
C VAL A 122 2.95 9.74 7.90
N GLU A 123 3.21 10.98 8.27
CA GLU A 123 3.71 11.32 9.60
C GLU A 123 2.70 12.25 10.25
N TRP A 124 2.23 11.90 11.44
CA TRP A 124 1.31 12.77 12.17
C TRP A 124 2.10 13.83 12.92
N VAL A 125 1.79 15.10 12.63
CA VAL A 125 2.36 16.26 13.33
C VAL A 125 1.23 17.00 14.02
N HIS A 126 1.56 17.79 15.03
CA HIS A 126 0.53 18.54 15.73
C HIS A 126 -0.06 19.61 14.83
N ALA A 127 -1.40 19.68 14.80
CA ALA A 127 -2.10 20.75 14.11
C ALA A 127 -1.78 22.09 14.79
N PRO A 128 -1.79 23.20 14.02
CA PRO A 128 -1.59 24.53 14.60
C PRO A 128 -2.58 24.80 15.74
N GLY A 129 -2.09 25.26 16.89
CA GLY A 129 -2.91 25.54 18.07
C GLY A 129 -3.23 24.34 18.93
N GLU A 130 -2.83 23.15 18.54
CA GLU A 130 -3.01 21.97 19.36
C GLU A 130 -1.96 21.95 20.48
N ALA A 131 -2.39 21.62 21.69
CA ALA A 131 -1.46 21.46 22.79
C ALA A 131 -0.61 20.22 22.55
N GLY A 132 0.66 20.44 22.37
CA GLY A 132 1.61 19.39 22.05
C GLY A 132 1.77 18.34 23.13
#